data_18938e00524d01a5c8b4de0fd2d05da0
#
_entry.id   18938e00524d01a5c8b4de0fd2d05da0
#
_cell.length_a   1.000
_cell.length_b   1.000
_cell.length_c   1.000
_cell.angle_alpha   90.00
_cell.angle_beta   90.00
_cell.angle_gamma   90.00
#
_symmetry.space_group_name_H-M   'P 1'
#
loop_
_entity.id
_entity.type
_entity.pdbx_description
1 polymer ?
#
loop_
_entity_poly.entity_id
_entity_poly.type
_entity_poly.pdbx_seq_one_letter_code
_entity_poly.pdbx_strand_id
1 'polypeptide(L)'
;VEPGQSIGEQLAARGIRPQDLDYVLFSHLDPDHIAGISEVRGAKRLLVAEEEYFWSCRVNLRYTSRRLWMDEPPERFWYRVNHIGPESRSYDLFGDDSVHLVHIAGHTEGMFASLIRNGGRYVLLNADGAASPRSWADGTVPGICENSVRAKKALDWIGEMSRDSACAASLCSHDPDAAPQTIEF
;
A
#
# COMPACT_ATOMS: atom_id res chain seq x y z
N VAL A 1 9.98 -12.19 -12.89
CA VAL A 1 9.90 -10.79 -13.37
C VAL A 1 10.66 -10.74 -14.69
N GLU A 2 10.08 -10.16 -15.74
CA GLU A 2 10.79 -9.97 -17.01
C GLU A 2 11.89 -8.92 -16.86
N PRO A 3 12.94 -8.95 -17.70
CA PRO A 3 14.00 -7.93 -17.69
C PRO A 3 13.41 -6.52 -17.83
N GLY A 4 13.89 -5.58 -17.02
CA GLY A 4 13.40 -4.19 -16.99
C GLY A 4 12.17 -3.96 -16.11
N GLN A 5 11.62 -4.98 -15.48
CA GLN A 5 10.39 -4.88 -14.67
C GLN A 5 10.65 -4.92 -13.15
N SER A 6 11.85 -5.21 -12.69
CA SER A 6 12.13 -5.15 -11.26
C SER A 6 12.14 -3.70 -10.76
N ILE A 7 11.86 -3.50 -9.47
CA ILE A 7 11.86 -2.15 -8.88
C ILE A 7 13.24 -1.49 -9.01
N GLY A 8 14.31 -2.25 -8.84
CA GLY A 8 15.68 -1.74 -8.97
C GLY A 8 16.00 -1.31 -10.40
N GLU A 9 15.62 -2.09 -11.41
CA GLU A 9 15.79 -1.74 -12.83
C GLU A 9 14.98 -0.48 -13.20
N GLN A 10 13.74 -0.37 -12.71
CA GLN A 10 12.91 0.80 -12.97
C GLN A 10 13.40 2.08 -12.29
N LEU A 11 13.94 1.98 -11.08
CA LEU A 11 14.60 3.09 -10.40
C LEU A 11 15.85 3.51 -11.17
N ALA A 12 16.70 2.54 -11.54
CA ALA A 12 17.93 2.80 -12.30
C ALA A 12 17.65 3.46 -13.65
N ALA A 13 16.61 3.03 -14.37
CA ALA A 13 16.18 3.65 -15.63
C ALA A 13 15.76 5.12 -15.47
N ARG A 14 15.41 5.57 -14.26
CA ARG A 14 15.09 6.95 -13.91
C ARG A 14 16.26 7.69 -13.25
N GLY A 15 17.43 7.06 -13.17
CA GLY A 15 18.62 7.62 -12.52
C GLY A 15 18.49 7.71 -10.99
N ILE A 16 17.58 6.96 -10.38
CA ILE A 16 17.34 6.91 -8.94
C ILE A 16 18.06 5.69 -8.38
N ARG A 17 18.88 5.92 -7.35
CA ARG A 17 19.51 4.83 -6.59
C ARG A 17 18.67 4.55 -5.33
N PRO A 18 18.70 3.34 -4.78
CA PRO A 18 18.02 3.04 -3.52
C PRO A 18 18.36 4.03 -2.39
N GLN A 19 19.61 4.50 -2.32
CA GLN A 19 20.07 5.48 -1.32
C GLN A 19 19.47 6.88 -1.48
N ASP A 20 18.92 7.18 -2.64
CA ASP A 20 18.27 8.47 -2.92
C ASP A 20 16.81 8.48 -2.42
N LEU A 21 16.27 7.32 -2.02
CA LEU A 21 14.93 7.18 -1.47
C LEU A 21 14.92 7.53 0.03
N ASP A 22 14.06 8.47 0.42
CA ASP A 22 13.83 8.77 1.84
C ASP A 22 12.97 7.70 2.52
N TYR A 23 11.94 7.22 1.81
CA TYR A 23 11.01 6.22 2.32
C TYR A 23 10.70 5.15 1.28
N VAL A 24 10.60 3.91 1.74
CA VAL A 24 9.92 2.81 1.06
C VAL A 24 8.81 2.31 1.97
N LEU A 25 7.60 2.26 1.47
CA LEU A 25 6.40 1.93 2.23
C LEU A 25 5.86 0.59 1.75
N PHE A 26 5.84 -0.41 2.63
CA PHE A 26 5.24 -1.71 2.32
C PHE A 26 3.79 -1.71 2.80
N SER A 27 2.85 -1.63 1.86
CA SER A 27 1.41 -1.63 2.17
C SER A 27 1.01 -2.86 2.97
N HIS A 28 1.56 -4.01 2.62
CA HIS A 28 1.46 -5.28 3.31
C HIS A 28 2.62 -6.21 2.91
N LEU A 29 2.70 -7.41 3.51
CA LEU A 29 3.87 -8.29 3.39
C LEU A 29 3.60 -9.57 2.57
N ASP A 30 2.61 -9.55 1.69
CA ASP A 30 2.43 -10.64 0.74
C ASP A 30 3.63 -10.77 -0.20
N PRO A 31 3.93 -11.97 -0.72
CA PRO A 31 5.14 -12.22 -1.49
C PRO A 31 5.37 -11.28 -2.67
N ASP A 32 4.33 -10.91 -3.38
CA ASP A 32 4.39 -10.05 -4.56
C ASP A 32 4.58 -8.56 -4.22
N HIS A 33 4.33 -8.15 -2.97
CA HIS A 33 4.54 -6.78 -2.48
C HIS A 33 5.87 -6.58 -1.76
N ILE A 34 6.50 -7.65 -1.24
CA ILE A 34 7.77 -7.56 -0.51
C ILE A 34 8.97 -8.15 -1.26
N ALA A 35 8.74 -8.87 -2.37
CA ALA A 35 9.81 -9.58 -3.08
C ALA A 35 10.98 -8.69 -3.50
N GLY A 36 10.72 -7.43 -3.83
CA GLY A 36 11.73 -6.43 -4.24
C GLY A 36 12.51 -5.79 -3.09
N ILE A 37 12.31 -6.18 -1.84
CA ILE A 37 12.92 -5.50 -0.68
C ILE A 37 14.45 -5.41 -0.76
N SER A 38 15.12 -6.44 -1.26
CA SER A 38 16.57 -6.44 -1.40
C SER A 38 17.09 -5.35 -2.33
N GLU A 39 16.30 -4.96 -3.33
CA GLU A 39 16.65 -3.95 -4.32
C GLU A 39 16.48 -2.51 -3.79
N VAL A 40 15.75 -2.33 -2.70
CA VAL A 40 15.46 -1.02 -2.08
C VAL A 40 16.03 -0.86 -0.66
N ARG A 41 16.80 -1.84 -0.16
CA ARG A 41 17.39 -1.80 1.20
C ARG A 41 18.31 -0.61 1.46
N GLY A 42 18.82 0.04 0.41
CA GLY A 42 19.60 1.25 0.55
C GLY A 42 18.80 2.51 0.91
N ALA A 43 17.46 2.46 0.89
CA ALA A 43 16.61 3.58 1.27
C ALA A 43 16.83 3.99 2.73
N LYS A 44 16.61 5.27 3.06
CA LYS A 44 16.83 5.78 4.43
C LYS A 44 15.89 5.14 5.44
N ARG A 45 14.64 4.89 5.04
CA ARG A 45 13.65 4.23 5.89
C ARG A 45 12.76 3.28 5.09
N LEU A 46 12.59 2.07 5.57
CA LEU A 46 11.65 1.08 5.06
C LEU A 46 10.57 0.89 6.12
N LEU A 47 9.29 1.16 5.80
CA LEU A 47 8.22 1.18 6.78
C LEU A 47 7.15 0.13 6.49
N VAL A 48 6.65 -0.48 7.57
CA VAL A 48 5.49 -1.38 7.57
C VAL A 48 4.62 -1.12 8.81
N ALA A 49 3.32 -1.36 8.72
CA ALA A 49 2.45 -1.26 9.88
C ALA A 49 2.78 -2.35 10.93
N GLU A 50 2.73 -2.00 12.22
CA GLU A 50 2.95 -2.96 13.33
C GLU A 50 1.98 -4.14 13.26
N GLU A 51 0.71 -3.87 12.96
CA GLU A 51 -0.32 -4.91 12.83
C GLU A 51 0.01 -5.89 11.70
N GLU A 52 0.52 -5.41 10.57
CA GLU A 52 0.95 -6.25 9.45
C GLU A 52 2.18 -7.09 9.82
N TYR A 53 3.19 -6.45 10.42
CA TYR A 53 4.38 -7.14 10.88
C TYR A 53 4.04 -8.24 11.88
N PHE A 54 3.25 -7.92 12.91
CA PHE A 54 2.85 -8.87 13.95
C PHE A 54 2.08 -10.06 13.36
N TRP A 55 1.13 -9.79 12.45
CA TRP A 55 0.34 -10.83 11.80
C TRP A 55 1.19 -11.74 10.93
N SER A 56 2.11 -11.16 10.15
CA SER A 56 3.03 -11.90 9.28
C SER A 56 4.01 -12.80 10.04
N CYS A 57 4.32 -12.48 11.30
CA CYS A 57 5.16 -13.34 12.17
C CYS A 57 4.46 -14.59 12.67
N ARG A 58 3.14 -14.71 12.53
CA ARG A 58 2.40 -15.93 12.87
C ARG A 58 2.70 -17.02 11.85
N VAL A 59 2.52 -18.28 12.27
CA VAL A 59 2.66 -19.42 11.37
C VAL A 59 1.49 -19.40 10.39
N ASN A 60 1.73 -18.81 9.23
CA ASN A 60 0.74 -18.67 8.16
C ASN A 60 1.44 -18.99 6.84
N LEU A 61 0.79 -19.81 6.00
CA LEU A 61 1.29 -20.17 4.67
C LEU A 61 1.30 -18.96 3.70
N ARG A 62 0.52 -17.92 3.99
CA ARG A 62 0.48 -16.68 3.21
C ARG A 62 1.84 -15.98 3.19
N TYR A 63 2.51 -15.88 4.33
CA TYR A 63 3.76 -15.11 4.48
C TYR A 63 5.02 -15.95 4.24
N THR A 64 5.05 -16.72 3.15
CA THR A 64 6.21 -17.54 2.76
C THR A 64 7.44 -16.69 2.41
N SER A 65 7.23 -15.43 2.06
CA SER A 65 8.27 -14.41 1.79
C SER A 65 9.01 -13.92 3.03
N ARG A 66 8.58 -14.31 4.25
CA ARG A 66 9.16 -13.84 5.52
C ARG A 66 10.68 -13.95 5.58
N ARG A 67 11.26 -15.00 4.99
CA ARG A 67 12.71 -15.19 4.86
C ARG A 67 13.44 -14.06 4.13
N LEU A 68 12.73 -13.24 3.34
CA LEU A 68 13.35 -12.14 2.57
C LEU A 68 13.64 -10.91 3.42
N TRP A 69 13.00 -10.80 4.59
CA TRP A 69 13.04 -9.58 5.40
C TRP A 69 13.23 -9.81 6.91
N MET A 70 13.14 -11.06 7.42
CA MET A 70 13.23 -11.31 8.86
C MET A 70 14.58 -10.94 9.49
N ASP A 71 15.68 -11.11 8.76
CA ASP A 71 17.01 -10.80 9.29
C ASP A 71 17.23 -9.28 9.42
N GLU A 72 16.59 -8.51 8.55
CA GLU A 72 16.58 -7.05 8.55
C GLU A 72 15.16 -6.55 8.30
N PRO A 73 14.28 -6.56 9.30
CA PRO A 73 12.90 -6.20 9.13
C PRO A 73 12.74 -4.69 8.87
N PRO A 74 11.71 -4.29 8.10
CA PRO A 74 11.33 -2.89 8.01
C PRO A 74 11.03 -2.28 9.37
N GLU A 75 11.22 -0.98 9.51
CA GLU A 75 10.78 -0.22 10.67
C GLU A 75 9.25 -0.29 10.78
N ARG A 76 8.75 -0.31 12.01
CA ARG A 76 7.32 -0.42 12.29
C ARG A 76 6.74 0.91 12.67
N PHE A 77 5.56 1.21 12.13
CA PHE A 77 4.76 2.35 12.57
C PHE A 77 3.42 1.88 13.14
N TRP A 78 2.75 2.73 13.91
CA TRP A 78 1.48 2.45 14.57
C TRP A 78 0.40 3.40 14.09
N TYR A 79 -0.74 2.85 13.69
CA TYR A 79 -1.92 3.68 13.38
C TYR A 79 -2.40 4.42 14.61
N ARG A 80 -2.92 5.63 14.39
CA ARG A 80 -3.59 6.44 15.40
C ARG A 80 -5.05 6.62 15.05
N VAL A 81 -5.93 6.68 16.06
CA VAL A 81 -7.34 7.01 15.86
C VAL A 81 -7.43 8.48 15.45
N ASN A 82 -7.97 8.73 14.25
CA ASN A 82 -8.10 10.08 13.69
C ASN A 82 -9.28 10.21 12.72
N HIS A 83 -10.20 9.24 12.76
CA HIS A 83 -11.42 9.21 11.95
C HIS A 83 -11.21 9.17 10.43
N ILE A 84 -9.99 8.86 9.95
CA ILE A 84 -9.67 8.69 8.53
C ILE A 84 -9.76 7.21 8.18
N GLY A 85 -10.46 6.89 7.08
CA GLY A 85 -10.57 5.55 6.53
C GLY A 85 -11.61 4.65 7.22
N PRO A 86 -11.77 3.42 6.70
CA PRO A 86 -12.80 2.50 7.14
C PRO A 86 -12.60 2.01 8.58
N GLU A 87 -11.36 1.97 9.07
CA GLU A 87 -11.03 1.60 10.44
C GLU A 87 -10.89 2.81 11.37
N SER A 88 -11.20 4.02 10.88
CA SER A 88 -11.05 5.29 11.61
C SER A 88 -9.64 5.51 12.17
N ARG A 89 -8.62 4.96 11.49
CA ARG A 89 -7.21 5.02 11.89
C ARG A 89 -6.31 5.20 10.69
N SER A 90 -5.30 6.05 10.85
CA SER A 90 -4.21 6.20 9.89
C SER A 90 -2.90 6.57 10.59
N TYR A 91 -1.83 6.59 9.82
CA TYR A 91 -0.54 7.15 10.23
C TYR A 91 -0.23 8.32 9.31
N ASP A 92 -0.08 9.51 9.87
CA ASP A 92 0.39 10.70 9.17
C ASP A 92 1.91 10.61 9.03
N LEU A 93 2.39 10.41 7.79
CA LEU A 93 3.80 10.10 7.54
C LEU A 93 4.74 11.26 7.90
N PHE A 94 4.31 12.49 7.62
CA PHE A 94 5.12 13.71 7.81
C PHE A 94 4.62 14.59 8.95
N GLY A 95 3.45 14.32 9.50
CA GLY A 95 2.84 15.11 10.57
C GLY A 95 2.21 16.41 10.10
N ASP A 96 1.93 16.54 8.81
CA ASP A 96 1.40 17.74 8.16
C ASP A 96 0.14 17.49 7.32
N ASP A 97 -0.49 16.33 7.51
CA ASP A 97 -1.67 15.88 6.77
C ASP A 97 -1.47 15.65 5.25
N SER A 98 -0.25 15.76 4.72
CA SER A 98 0.03 15.60 3.29
C SER A 98 -0.01 14.14 2.83
N VAL A 99 0.43 13.20 3.68
CA VAL A 99 0.45 11.78 3.35
C VAL A 99 -0.03 10.95 4.53
N HIS A 100 -1.18 10.30 4.36
CA HIS A 100 -1.71 9.34 5.32
C HIS A 100 -1.59 7.91 4.83
N LEU A 101 -1.04 7.03 5.66
CA LEU A 101 -1.14 5.59 5.49
C LEU A 101 -2.42 5.14 6.20
N VAL A 102 -3.48 4.97 5.43
CA VAL A 102 -4.85 4.73 5.94
C VAL A 102 -5.06 3.24 6.14
N HIS A 103 -5.43 2.82 7.35
CA HIS A 103 -5.68 1.42 7.67
C HIS A 103 -6.92 0.89 6.93
N ILE A 104 -6.71 -0.06 6.02
CA ILE A 104 -7.73 -0.71 5.19
C ILE A 104 -7.68 -2.24 5.38
N ALA A 105 -7.78 -2.69 6.61
CA ALA A 105 -7.68 -4.11 6.91
C ALA A 105 -8.76 -4.96 6.20
N GLY A 106 -8.41 -6.21 6.00
CA GLY A 106 -9.33 -7.21 5.42
C GLY A 106 -8.63 -8.15 4.45
N HIS A 107 -7.95 -7.63 3.44
CA HIS A 107 -7.04 -8.44 2.61
C HIS A 107 -5.92 -9.01 3.48
N THR A 108 -5.17 -8.15 4.16
CA THR A 108 -4.35 -8.52 5.33
C THR A 108 -4.79 -7.71 6.55
N GLU A 109 -4.28 -8.05 7.73
CA GLU A 109 -4.70 -7.44 9.00
C GLU A 109 -4.19 -6.01 9.15
N GLY A 110 -3.00 -5.71 8.64
CA GLY A 110 -2.34 -4.43 8.81
C GLY A 110 -2.20 -3.60 7.53
N MET A 111 -2.84 -3.99 6.42
CA MET A 111 -2.70 -3.31 5.14
C MET A 111 -3.15 -1.85 5.18
N PHE A 112 -2.46 -0.99 4.43
CA PHE A 112 -2.86 0.40 4.23
C PHE A 112 -3.00 0.79 2.76
N ALA A 113 -3.86 1.78 2.54
CA ALA A 113 -3.86 2.62 1.34
C ALA A 113 -3.05 3.89 1.62
N SER A 114 -2.34 4.41 0.62
CA SER A 114 -1.66 5.70 0.74
C SER A 114 -2.57 6.80 0.18
N LEU A 115 -2.97 7.74 1.03
CA LEU A 115 -3.74 8.92 0.69
C LEU A 115 -2.79 10.12 0.66
N ILE A 116 -2.53 10.65 -0.55
CA ILE A 116 -1.59 11.75 -0.79
C ILE A 116 -2.40 12.99 -1.15
N ARG A 117 -2.25 14.07 -0.38
CA ARG A 117 -3.06 15.30 -0.47
C ARG A 117 -2.24 16.49 -0.93
N ASN A 118 -2.82 17.31 -1.77
CA ASN A 118 -2.27 18.60 -2.18
C ASN A 118 -3.41 19.56 -2.60
N GLY A 119 -3.42 20.78 -2.08
CA GLY A 119 -4.31 21.85 -2.53
C GLY A 119 -5.82 21.53 -2.50
N GLY A 120 -6.28 20.66 -1.60
CA GLY A 120 -7.68 20.21 -1.52
C GLY A 120 -8.02 19.04 -2.45
N ARG A 121 -7.06 18.55 -3.21
CA ARG A 121 -7.15 17.33 -4.02
C ARG A 121 -6.33 16.20 -3.42
N TYR A 122 -6.52 14.99 -3.91
CA TYR A 122 -5.73 13.83 -3.46
C TYR A 122 -5.58 12.74 -4.52
N VAL A 123 -4.56 11.93 -4.31
CA VAL A 123 -4.34 10.65 -4.99
C VAL A 123 -4.46 9.53 -3.96
N LEU A 124 -5.12 8.43 -4.34
CA LEU A 124 -5.28 7.26 -3.51
C LEU A 124 -4.58 6.06 -4.17
N LEU A 125 -3.60 5.46 -3.46
CA LEU A 125 -2.96 4.21 -3.84
C LEU A 125 -3.59 3.10 -3.00
N ASN A 126 -4.36 2.22 -3.63
CA ASN A 126 -5.29 1.31 -2.94
C ASN A 126 -4.64 0.03 -2.43
N ALA A 127 -3.37 -0.24 -2.77
CA ALA A 127 -2.77 -1.56 -2.55
C ALA A 127 -3.73 -2.67 -3.02
N ASP A 128 -3.95 -3.72 -2.23
CA ASP A 128 -4.84 -4.83 -2.52
C ASP A 128 -6.22 -4.69 -1.86
N GLY A 129 -6.58 -3.47 -1.46
CA GLY A 129 -7.96 -3.17 -1.04
C GLY A 129 -8.95 -3.26 -2.19
N ALA A 130 -8.46 -3.10 -3.44
CA ALA A 130 -9.18 -3.34 -4.68
C ALA A 130 -8.20 -3.78 -5.77
N ALA A 131 -8.54 -4.78 -6.56
CA ALA A 131 -7.70 -5.26 -7.65
C ALA A 131 -7.72 -4.29 -8.86
N SER A 132 -8.87 -3.68 -9.13
CA SER A 132 -9.08 -2.71 -10.21
C SER A 132 -10.32 -1.85 -9.91
N PRO A 133 -10.60 -0.80 -10.70
CA PRO A 133 -11.82 -0.01 -10.57
C PRO A 133 -13.12 -0.83 -10.64
N ARG A 134 -13.13 -1.96 -11.33
CA ARG A 134 -14.27 -2.88 -11.38
C ARG A 134 -14.60 -3.46 -10.01
N SER A 135 -13.58 -3.63 -9.13
CA SER A 135 -13.80 -4.22 -7.81
C SER A 135 -14.84 -3.47 -7.00
N TRP A 136 -14.75 -2.13 -6.92
CA TRP A 136 -15.76 -1.35 -6.19
C TRP A 136 -17.04 -1.08 -6.99
N ALA A 137 -16.98 -1.12 -8.33
CA ALA A 137 -18.19 -1.02 -9.14
C ALA A 137 -19.09 -2.26 -8.98
N ASP A 138 -18.49 -3.44 -8.94
CA ASP A 138 -19.19 -4.73 -8.83
C ASP A 138 -19.33 -5.22 -7.38
N GLY A 139 -18.69 -4.55 -6.43
CA GLY A 139 -18.66 -4.96 -5.03
C GLY A 139 -17.82 -6.20 -4.76
N THR A 140 -16.86 -6.53 -5.63
CA THR A 140 -16.03 -7.74 -5.57
C THR A 140 -14.81 -7.49 -4.69
N VAL A 141 -14.76 -8.13 -3.52
CA VAL A 141 -13.60 -8.10 -2.63
C VAL A 141 -12.44 -8.94 -3.18
N PRO A 142 -11.18 -8.68 -2.76
CA PRO A 142 -10.04 -9.52 -3.13
C PRO A 142 -10.28 -11.00 -2.81
N GLY A 143 -9.85 -11.90 -3.71
CA GLY A 143 -10.12 -13.33 -3.59
C GLY A 143 -9.43 -14.01 -2.41
N ILE A 144 -8.26 -13.50 -1.98
CA ILE A 144 -7.53 -13.97 -0.82
C ILE A 144 -7.58 -12.87 0.24
N CYS A 145 -8.41 -13.02 1.25
CA CYS A 145 -8.50 -12.06 2.35
C CYS A 145 -8.60 -12.78 3.70
N GLU A 146 -8.03 -12.16 4.73
CA GLU A 146 -8.08 -12.65 6.11
C GLU A 146 -9.47 -12.42 6.73
N ASN A 147 -10.14 -11.34 6.32
CA ASN A 147 -11.46 -10.99 6.81
C ASN A 147 -12.30 -10.31 5.71
N SER A 148 -13.23 -11.05 5.15
CA SER A 148 -14.07 -10.57 4.05
C SER A 148 -15.00 -9.40 4.41
N VAL A 149 -15.45 -9.32 5.66
CA VAL A 149 -16.31 -8.22 6.14
C VAL A 149 -15.51 -6.92 6.20
N ARG A 150 -14.29 -6.95 6.73
CA ARG A 150 -13.41 -5.77 6.75
C ARG A 150 -12.93 -5.42 5.33
N ALA A 151 -12.61 -6.42 4.51
CA ALA A 151 -12.25 -6.20 3.11
C ALA A 151 -13.38 -5.50 2.33
N LYS A 152 -14.65 -5.89 2.58
CA LYS A 152 -15.80 -5.20 1.98
C LYS A 152 -15.92 -3.75 2.44
N LYS A 153 -15.73 -3.50 3.73
CA LYS A 153 -15.75 -2.15 4.29
C LYS A 153 -14.63 -1.27 3.71
N ALA A 154 -13.44 -1.84 3.54
CA ALA A 154 -12.31 -1.17 2.89
C ALA A 154 -12.63 -0.86 1.41
N LEU A 155 -13.18 -1.83 0.67
CA LEU A 155 -13.58 -1.66 -0.72
C LEU A 155 -14.65 -0.56 -0.90
N ASP A 156 -15.65 -0.52 0.00
CA ASP A 156 -16.70 0.51 -0.04
C ASP A 156 -16.10 1.90 0.17
N TRP A 157 -15.22 2.05 1.15
CA TRP A 157 -14.51 3.30 1.40
C TRP A 157 -13.65 3.71 0.20
N ILE A 158 -12.88 2.77 -0.39
CA ILE A 158 -12.09 3.04 -1.61
C ILE A 158 -13.00 3.53 -2.73
N GLY A 159 -14.15 2.87 -2.93
CA GLY A 159 -15.11 3.27 -3.95
C GLY A 159 -15.74 4.64 -3.71
N GLU A 160 -16.01 5.03 -2.46
CA GLU A 160 -16.46 6.37 -2.10
C GLU A 160 -15.40 7.41 -2.42
N MET A 161 -14.18 7.20 -1.94
CA MET A 161 -13.04 8.08 -2.18
C MET A 161 -12.74 8.23 -3.68
N SER A 162 -12.81 7.13 -4.44
CA SER A 162 -12.51 7.15 -5.88
C SER A 162 -13.53 7.92 -6.71
N ARG A 163 -14.76 8.09 -6.20
CA ARG A 163 -15.83 8.86 -6.87
C ARG A 163 -15.92 10.31 -6.41
N ASP A 164 -15.18 10.67 -5.38
CA ASP A 164 -15.13 12.07 -4.91
C ASP A 164 -14.47 12.96 -5.98
N SER A 165 -15.04 14.14 -6.21
CA SER A 165 -14.51 15.13 -7.16
C SER A 165 -13.12 15.64 -6.80
N ALA A 166 -12.72 15.56 -5.53
CA ALA A 166 -11.37 15.89 -5.07
C ALA A 166 -10.33 14.80 -5.42
N CYS A 167 -10.76 13.58 -5.78
CA CYS A 167 -9.87 12.50 -6.16
C CYS A 167 -9.27 12.77 -7.55
N ALA A 168 -7.98 13.03 -7.60
CA ALA A 168 -7.26 13.21 -8.86
C ALA A 168 -6.99 11.87 -9.56
N ALA A 169 -6.70 10.83 -8.77
CA ALA A 169 -6.51 9.47 -9.25
C ALA A 169 -6.66 8.46 -8.10
N SER A 170 -7.16 7.27 -8.45
CA SER A 170 -7.26 6.13 -7.56
C SER A 170 -6.63 4.92 -8.25
N LEU A 171 -5.50 4.42 -7.72
CA LEU A 171 -4.66 3.42 -8.37
C LEU A 171 -4.66 2.11 -7.60
N CYS A 172 -4.82 1.02 -8.33
CA CYS A 172 -4.81 -0.34 -7.80
C CYS A 172 -3.53 -1.07 -8.22
N SER A 173 -3.03 -1.97 -7.35
CA SER A 173 -1.78 -2.71 -7.61
C SER A 173 -1.89 -3.73 -8.74
N HIS A 174 -3.07 -4.31 -8.93
CA HIS A 174 -3.33 -5.41 -9.87
C HIS A 174 -4.24 -5.02 -11.04
N ASP A 175 -4.35 -3.71 -11.34
CA ASP A 175 -5.16 -3.25 -12.47
C ASP A 175 -4.44 -3.58 -13.79
N PRO A 176 -5.00 -4.47 -14.62
CA PRO A 176 -4.39 -4.83 -15.90
C PRO A 176 -4.39 -3.67 -16.92
N ASP A 177 -5.24 -2.69 -16.71
CA ASP A 177 -5.38 -1.53 -17.60
C ASP A 177 -4.50 -0.34 -17.10
N ALA A 178 -3.77 -0.51 -15.98
CA ALA A 178 -2.87 0.52 -15.47
C ALA A 178 -1.69 0.77 -16.41
N ALA A 179 -1.44 2.03 -16.73
CA ALA A 179 -0.31 2.46 -17.55
C ALA A 179 0.54 3.48 -16.79
N PRO A 180 1.85 3.57 -17.06
CA PRO A 180 2.70 4.61 -16.51
C PRO A 180 2.13 5.99 -16.83
N GLN A 181 1.98 6.84 -15.81
CA GLN A 181 1.41 8.18 -15.94
C GLN A 181 2.06 9.15 -14.95
N THR A 182 1.97 10.44 -15.26
CA THR A 182 2.25 11.55 -14.35
C THR A 182 0.93 12.14 -13.89
N ILE A 183 0.75 12.32 -12.60
CA ILE A 183 -0.46 12.90 -12.01
C ILE A 183 -0.08 14.23 -11.39
N GLU A 184 -0.69 15.31 -11.90
CA GLU A 184 -0.59 16.64 -11.34
C GLU A 184 -1.87 17.00 -10.59
N PHE A 185 -1.76 17.43 -9.32
CA PHE A 185 -2.91 17.70 -8.46
C PHE A 185 -2.58 18.67 -7.33
#